data_0c25b71eb0f6d9a88ec8166ec0d60f13
#
_entry.id   0c25b71eb0f6d9a88ec8166ec0d60f13
#
_cell.length_a   1.000
_cell.length_b   1.000
_cell.length_c   1.000
_cell.angle_alpha   90.00
_cell.angle_beta   90.00
_cell.angle_gamma   90.00
#
_symmetry.space_group_name_H-M   'P 1'
#
loop_
_entity.id
_entity.type
_entity.pdbx_description
1 polymer ?
#
loop_
_entity_poly.entity_id
_entity_poly.type
_entity_poly.pdbx_seq_one_letter_code
_entity_poly.pdbx_strand_id
1 'polypeptide(L)'
;MSSPILALGRSSFGDPANKDNLPTLEAAHALLNEWVPNERLRLHMKQVGAVMKAWALEREGADERTALKWELAGLLHDADWEKHPESHCRVIIEYLESLNVDPEVIHCIASHGPKYFGVEPENIMDKMIYVFDELSGFIHASALIRPTRYEGMDVKGIMKKLKTPSFAAQVSRDDITDAVGRIEYPLEEIIQFIIDHQKEVQ
;
A
#
# COMPACT_ATOMS: atom_id res chain seq x y z
N MET A 1 -22.35 6.08 -3.60
CA MET A 1 -22.49 4.86 -4.44
C MET A 1 -21.10 4.61 -4.99
N SER A 2 -20.41 3.60 -4.47
CA SER A 2 -19.12 3.20 -5.02
C SER A 2 -19.35 2.60 -6.41
N SER A 3 -18.68 3.14 -7.43
CA SER A 3 -18.64 2.52 -8.75
C SER A 3 -18.18 1.07 -8.60
N PRO A 4 -18.75 0.13 -9.35
CA PRO A 4 -18.25 -1.24 -9.31
C PRO A 4 -16.81 -1.22 -9.83
N ILE A 5 -15.85 -1.46 -8.96
CA ILE A 5 -14.48 -1.66 -9.33
C ILE A 5 -14.43 -2.92 -10.20
N LEU A 6 -13.85 -2.81 -11.37
CA LEU A 6 -13.81 -3.90 -12.33
C LEU A 6 -12.74 -4.91 -11.91
N ALA A 7 -13.16 -6.11 -11.55
CA ALA A 7 -12.21 -7.21 -11.32
C ALA A 7 -11.24 -7.34 -12.51
N LEU A 8 -9.96 -7.58 -12.22
CA LEU A 8 -8.93 -7.66 -13.27
C LEU A 8 -9.12 -8.84 -14.22
N GLY A 9 -9.81 -9.90 -13.76
CA GLY A 9 -10.19 -11.06 -14.58
C GLY A 9 -9.01 -11.95 -14.97
N ARG A 10 -7.86 -11.78 -14.30
CA ARG A 10 -6.64 -12.59 -14.49
C ARG A 10 -5.89 -12.76 -13.17
N SER A 11 -5.09 -13.81 -13.08
CA SER A 11 -4.27 -14.14 -11.90
C SER A 11 -2.77 -14.14 -12.16
N SER A 12 -2.33 -13.92 -13.41
CA SER A 12 -0.92 -13.79 -13.75
C SER A 12 -0.61 -12.42 -14.31
N PHE A 13 0.50 -11.85 -13.88
CA PHE A 13 0.92 -10.49 -14.18
C PHE A 13 2.40 -10.47 -14.56
N GLY A 14 2.71 -9.69 -15.60
CA GLY A 14 4.08 -9.58 -16.12
C GLY A 14 4.62 -10.88 -16.75
N ASP A 15 5.84 -10.82 -17.25
CA ASP A 15 6.58 -11.98 -17.79
C ASP A 15 7.60 -12.44 -16.72
N PRO A 16 7.62 -13.72 -16.34
CA PRO A 16 8.63 -14.28 -15.42
C PRO A 16 10.09 -14.02 -15.86
N ALA A 17 10.32 -13.83 -17.16
CA ALA A 17 11.64 -13.46 -17.67
C ALA A 17 12.13 -12.09 -17.20
N ASN A 18 11.20 -11.22 -16.75
CA ASN A 18 11.50 -9.87 -16.26
C ASN A 18 11.82 -9.83 -14.76
N LYS A 19 12.01 -10.98 -14.12
CA LYS A 19 12.38 -11.04 -12.72
C LYS A 19 13.56 -10.10 -12.44
N ASP A 20 13.44 -9.32 -11.36
CA ASP A 20 14.41 -8.32 -10.92
C ASP A 20 14.60 -7.12 -11.88
N ASN A 21 13.77 -6.95 -12.90
CA ASN A 21 13.75 -5.71 -13.67
C ASN A 21 12.92 -4.65 -12.91
N LEU A 22 13.60 -3.70 -12.30
CA LEU A 22 12.96 -2.70 -11.42
C LEU A 22 13.19 -1.29 -11.97
N PRO A 23 12.16 -0.43 -11.99
CA PRO A 23 12.38 0.99 -12.23
C PRO A 23 13.20 1.60 -11.10
N THR A 24 13.90 2.70 -11.38
CA THR A 24 14.55 3.46 -10.32
C THR A 24 13.52 4.20 -9.48
N LEU A 25 13.86 4.53 -8.22
CA LEU A 25 12.99 5.36 -7.37
C LEU A 25 12.73 6.74 -7.98
N GLU A 26 13.72 7.32 -8.66
CA GLU A 26 13.53 8.59 -9.38
C GLU A 26 12.46 8.47 -10.45
N ALA A 27 12.47 7.39 -11.24
CA ALA A 27 11.45 7.14 -12.27
C ALA A 27 10.07 6.92 -11.65
N ALA A 28 9.97 6.17 -10.54
CA ALA A 28 8.73 5.94 -9.83
C ALA A 28 8.16 7.26 -9.24
N HIS A 29 9.00 8.09 -8.62
CA HIS A 29 8.58 9.41 -8.14
C HIS A 29 8.18 10.37 -9.26
N ALA A 30 8.87 10.32 -10.40
CA ALA A 30 8.49 11.12 -11.57
C ALA A 30 7.10 10.71 -12.09
N LEU A 31 6.81 9.40 -12.16
CA LEU A 31 5.50 8.88 -12.52
C LEU A 31 4.41 9.37 -11.55
N LEU A 32 4.66 9.30 -10.25
CA LEU A 32 3.72 9.81 -9.25
C LEU A 32 3.44 11.30 -9.41
N ASN A 33 4.46 12.11 -9.65
CA ASN A 33 4.29 13.55 -9.83
C ASN A 33 3.48 13.87 -11.11
N GLU A 34 3.61 13.05 -12.14
CA GLU A 34 2.88 13.19 -13.40
C GLU A 34 1.44 12.70 -13.29
N TRP A 35 1.22 11.54 -12.65
CA TRP A 35 -0.08 10.86 -12.66
C TRP A 35 -0.99 11.26 -11.50
N VAL A 36 -0.42 11.65 -10.35
CA VAL A 36 -1.15 11.92 -9.12
C VAL A 36 -1.00 13.39 -8.71
N PRO A 37 -1.85 14.31 -9.20
CA PRO A 37 -1.85 15.72 -8.79
C PRO A 37 -2.11 15.92 -7.30
N ASN A 38 -2.90 15.06 -6.67
CA ASN A 38 -3.29 15.17 -5.27
C ASN A 38 -2.11 14.87 -4.34
N GLU A 39 -1.60 15.90 -3.66
CA GLU A 39 -0.46 15.78 -2.74
C GLU A 39 -0.72 14.85 -1.56
N ARG A 40 -1.97 14.75 -1.09
CA ARG A 40 -2.31 13.84 0.02
C ARG A 40 -2.24 12.38 -0.41
N LEU A 41 -2.69 12.09 -1.63
CA LEU A 41 -2.58 10.74 -2.20
C LEU A 41 -1.11 10.38 -2.45
N ARG A 42 -0.33 11.32 -3.03
CA ARG A 42 1.13 11.10 -3.17
C ARG A 42 1.82 10.85 -1.83
N LEU A 43 1.44 11.59 -0.78
CA LEU A 43 1.99 11.39 0.56
C LEU A 43 1.62 10.01 1.09
N HIS A 44 0.36 9.59 0.96
CA HIS A 44 -0.09 8.26 1.35
C HIS A 44 0.76 7.16 0.68
N MET A 45 0.91 7.21 -0.64
CA MET A 45 1.70 6.23 -1.39
C MET A 45 3.18 6.21 -0.97
N LYS A 46 3.78 7.37 -0.72
CA LYS A 46 5.13 7.46 -0.15
C LYS A 46 5.22 6.82 1.24
N GLN A 47 4.21 7.03 2.07
CA GLN A 47 4.14 6.45 3.41
C GLN A 47 3.99 4.93 3.34
N VAL A 48 3.11 4.41 2.49
CA VAL A 48 2.98 2.96 2.28
C VAL A 48 4.29 2.36 1.75
N GLY A 49 4.92 2.99 0.75
CA GLY A 49 6.22 2.55 0.22
C GLY A 49 7.31 2.48 1.29
N ALA A 50 7.42 3.51 2.13
CA ALA A 50 8.42 3.55 3.20
C ALA A 50 8.19 2.47 4.26
N VAL A 51 6.94 2.25 4.67
CA VAL A 51 6.58 1.20 5.63
C VAL A 51 6.83 -0.19 5.06
N MET A 52 6.47 -0.42 3.79
CA MET A 52 6.74 -1.65 3.06
C MET A 52 8.25 -1.97 3.03
N LYS A 53 9.09 -1.00 2.64
CA LYS A 53 10.55 -1.15 2.65
C LYS A 53 11.11 -1.49 4.01
N ALA A 54 10.71 -0.71 5.03
CA ALA A 54 11.17 -0.93 6.39
C ALA A 54 10.80 -2.33 6.90
N TRP A 55 9.59 -2.79 6.61
CA TRP A 55 9.16 -4.14 6.99
C TRP A 55 10.01 -5.21 6.32
N ALA A 56 10.25 -5.09 5.02
CA ALA A 56 11.10 -6.03 4.28
C ALA A 56 12.49 -6.15 4.91
N LEU A 57 13.12 -5.02 5.26
CA LEU A 57 14.46 -5.00 5.85
C LEU A 57 14.48 -5.54 7.29
N GLU A 58 13.56 -5.09 8.13
CA GLU A 58 13.63 -5.30 9.58
C GLU A 58 12.93 -6.57 10.04
N ARG A 59 11.89 -7.03 9.33
CA ARG A 59 11.07 -8.17 9.73
C ARG A 59 11.29 -9.40 8.86
N GLU A 60 11.48 -9.20 7.55
CA GLU A 60 11.70 -10.31 6.62
C GLU A 60 13.20 -10.58 6.36
N GLY A 61 14.10 -9.71 6.85
CA GLY A 61 15.55 -9.86 6.63
C GLY A 61 15.95 -9.75 5.17
N ALA A 62 15.16 -9.01 4.38
CA ALA A 62 15.40 -8.82 2.96
C ALA A 62 16.68 -8.02 2.69
N ASP A 63 17.31 -8.26 1.56
CA ASP A 63 18.34 -7.38 1.04
C ASP A 63 17.74 -6.10 0.44
N GLU A 64 18.61 -5.12 0.16
CA GLU A 64 18.19 -3.81 -0.39
C GLU A 64 17.44 -3.94 -1.73
N ARG A 65 17.77 -4.94 -2.54
CA ARG A 65 17.10 -5.15 -3.83
C ARG A 65 15.69 -5.69 -3.65
N THR A 66 15.51 -6.63 -2.75
CA THR A 66 14.18 -7.14 -2.37
C THR A 66 13.36 -6.05 -1.68
N ALA A 67 13.96 -5.28 -0.77
CA ALA A 67 13.30 -4.17 -0.11
C ALA A 67 12.86 -3.08 -1.12
N LEU A 68 13.60 -2.87 -2.20
CA LEU A 68 13.20 -1.96 -3.29
C LEU A 68 11.93 -2.45 -3.99
N LYS A 69 11.73 -3.76 -4.20
CA LYS A 69 10.46 -4.29 -4.75
C LYS A 69 9.27 -3.90 -3.87
N TRP A 70 9.43 -4.07 -2.55
CA TRP A 70 8.40 -3.71 -1.58
C TRP A 70 8.10 -2.20 -1.60
N GLU A 71 9.15 -1.38 -1.62
CA GLU A 71 9.01 0.08 -1.70
C GLU A 71 8.28 0.52 -2.97
N LEU A 72 8.65 -0.04 -4.12
CA LEU A 72 8.03 0.26 -5.41
C LEU A 72 6.57 -0.16 -5.46
N ALA A 73 6.22 -1.33 -4.93
CA ALA A 73 4.84 -1.78 -4.87
C ALA A 73 3.99 -0.81 -4.04
N GLY A 74 4.43 -0.46 -2.84
CA GLY A 74 3.74 0.51 -1.98
C GLY A 74 3.69 1.92 -2.57
N LEU A 75 4.74 2.34 -3.28
CA LEU A 75 4.81 3.65 -3.91
C LEU A 75 3.88 3.78 -5.12
N LEU A 76 3.57 2.70 -5.83
CA LEU A 76 2.87 2.76 -7.12
C LEU A 76 1.46 2.16 -7.11
N HIS A 77 1.01 1.54 -6.00
CA HIS A 77 -0.24 0.78 -5.96
C HIS A 77 -1.47 1.59 -6.43
N ASP A 78 -1.55 2.85 -6.05
CA ASP A 78 -2.66 3.77 -6.35
C ASP A 78 -2.35 4.80 -7.45
N ALA A 79 -1.29 4.61 -8.24
CA ALA A 79 -0.82 5.63 -9.18
C ALA A 79 -1.86 6.03 -10.24
N ASP A 80 -2.77 5.14 -10.59
CA ASP A 80 -3.84 5.41 -11.56
C ASP A 80 -5.18 5.81 -10.92
N TRP A 81 -5.32 5.73 -9.58
CA TRP A 81 -6.57 5.95 -8.87
C TRP A 81 -7.24 7.29 -9.18
N GLU A 82 -6.48 8.38 -9.18
CA GLU A 82 -7.06 9.73 -9.36
C GLU A 82 -7.48 9.98 -10.80
N LYS A 83 -6.71 9.50 -11.78
CA LYS A 83 -7.00 9.70 -13.20
C LYS A 83 -7.96 8.67 -13.79
N HIS A 84 -7.94 7.47 -13.26
CA HIS A 84 -8.65 6.31 -13.83
C HIS A 84 -9.41 5.49 -12.77
N PRO A 85 -10.25 6.12 -11.92
CA PRO A 85 -10.88 5.44 -10.79
C PRO A 85 -11.75 4.23 -11.19
N GLU A 86 -12.34 4.26 -12.39
CA GLU A 86 -13.15 3.13 -12.91
C GLU A 86 -12.31 1.97 -13.47
N SER A 87 -11.03 2.23 -13.72
CA SER A 87 -10.07 1.27 -14.28
C SER A 87 -8.90 0.99 -13.34
N HIS A 88 -8.98 1.50 -12.13
CA HIS A 88 -8.02 1.22 -11.08
C HIS A 88 -8.07 -0.30 -10.77
N CYS A 89 -7.06 -0.91 -10.63
CA CYS A 89 -5.61 -0.90 -10.65
C CYS A 89 -5.06 -1.33 -12.06
N ARG A 90 -5.95 -1.48 -13.06
CA ARG A 90 -5.62 -2.00 -14.39
C ARG A 90 -4.59 -1.14 -15.13
N VAL A 91 -4.76 0.19 -15.09
CA VAL A 91 -3.94 1.10 -15.89
C VAL A 91 -2.49 1.12 -15.41
N ILE A 92 -2.28 1.13 -14.10
CA ILE A 92 -0.91 1.06 -13.57
C ILE A 92 -0.27 -0.30 -13.86
N ILE A 93 -1.02 -1.40 -13.76
CA ILE A 93 -0.54 -2.74 -14.10
C ILE A 93 -0.11 -2.82 -15.56
N GLU A 94 -0.96 -2.41 -16.50
CA GLU A 94 -0.64 -2.43 -17.93
C GLU A 94 0.57 -1.55 -18.27
N TYR A 95 0.70 -0.41 -17.59
CA TYR A 95 1.87 0.45 -17.74
C TYR A 95 3.16 -0.22 -17.27
N LEU A 96 3.16 -0.83 -16.08
CA LEU A 96 4.33 -1.54 -15.54
C LEU A 96 4.70 -2.77 -16.40
N GLU A 97 3.72 -3.49 -16.92
CA GLU A 97 3.94 -4.59 -17.87
C GLU A 97 4.61 -4.08 -19.16
N SER A 98 4.18 -2.93 -19.68
CA SER A 98 4.79 -2.32 -20.86
C SER A 98 6.26 -1.95 -20.68
N LEU A 99 6.67 -1.70 -19.43
CA LEU A 99 8.05 -1.45 -19.04
C LEU A 99 8.83 -2.72 -18.67
N ASN A 100 8.19 -3.89 -18.82
CA ASN A 100 8.74 -5.20 -18.42
C ASN A 100 9.16 -5.26 -16.94
N VAL A 101 8.42 -4.61 -16.05
CA VAL A 101 8.73 -4.61 -14.61
C VAL A 101 8.55 -6.03 -14.02
N ASP A 102 9.31 -6.30 -12.98
CA ASP A 102 9.27 -7.56 -12.22
C ASP A 102 7.83 -7.98 -11.88
N PRO A 103 7.42 -9.21 -12.23
CA PRO A 103 6.06 -9.71 -12.00
C PRO A 103 5.65 -9.75 -10.52
N GLU A 104 6.60 -9.92 -9.57
CA GLU A 104 6.28 -9.87 -8.14
C GLU A 104 5.77 -8.48 -7.70
N VAL A 105 6.38 -7.41 -8.23
CA VAL A 105 5.93 -6.03 -7.95
C VAL A 105 4.55 -5.81 -8.53
N ILE A 106 4.30 -6.26 -9.77
CA ILE A 106 3.02 -6.10 -10.44
C ILE A 106 1.92 -6.90 -9.74
N HIS A 107 2.21 -8.14 -9.33
CA HIS A 107 1.26 -8.98 -8.60
C HIS A 107 0.92 -8.37 -7.23
N CYS A 108 1.92 -7.87 -6.52
CA CYS A 108 1.72 -7.20 -5.24
C CYS A 108 0.76 -6.01 -5.39
N ILE A 109 0.96 -5.16 -6.41
CA ILE A 109 0.05 -4.06 -6.73
C ILE A 109 -1.34 -4.60 -7.06
N ALA A 110 -1.47 -5.64 -7.89
CA ALA A 110 -2.74 -6.22 -8.27
C ALA A 110 -3.54 -6.81 -7.10
N SER A 111 -2.87 -7.24 -6.04
CA SER A 111 -3.47 -7.92 -4.88
C SER A 111 -3.76 -7.02 -3.68
N HIS A 112 -3.48 -5.69 -3.75
CA HIS A 112 -3.69 -4.81 -2.60
C HIS A 112 -5.17 -4.61 -2.21
N GLY A 113 -6.11 -4.99 -3.06
CA GLY A 113 -7.55 -4.96 -2.80
C GLY A 113 -8.26 -6.20 -3.32
N PRO A 114 -8.04 -7.40 -2.71
CA PRO A 114 -8.50 -8.67 -3.29
C PRO A 114 -10.01 -8.73 -3.51
N LYS A 115 -10.81 -8.14 -2.64
CA LYS A 115 -12.28 -8.07 -2.78
C LYS A 115 -12.73 -7.28 -4.02
N TYR A 116 -11.91 -6.34 -4.47
CA TYR A 116 -12.23 -5.44 -5.57
C TYR A 116 -11.64 -5.94 -6.88
N PHE A 117 -10.38 -6.35 -6.85
CA PHE A 117 -9.62 -6.71 -8.06
C PHE A 117 -9.72 -8.20 -8.42
N GLY A 118 -10.15 -9.04 -7.46
CA GLY A 118 -10.27 -10.49 -7.65
C GLY A 118 -8.91 -11.19 -7.77
N VAL A 119 -7.86 -10.58 -7.20
CA VAL A 119 -6.50 -11.13 -7.13
C VAL A 119 -6.14 -11.38 -5.68
N GLU A 120 -5.93 -12.62 -5.31
CA GLU A 120 -5.61 -13.01 -3.94
C GLU A 120 -4.13 -12.78 -3.60
N PRO A 121 -3.82 -12.27 -2.41
CA PRO A 121 -2.45 -12.21 -1.91
C PRO A 121 -1.82 -13.60 -1.75
N GLU A 122 -0.71 -13.87 -2.44
CA GLU A 122 -0.06 -15.18 -2.48
C GLU A 122 1.11 -15.30 -1.50
N ASN A 123 1.87 -14.23 -1.33
CA ASN A 123 3.08 -14.19 -0.50
C ASN A 123 2.98 -13.11 0.58
N ILE A 124 4.02 -12.98 1.42
CA ILE A 124 4.01 -12.02 2.53
C ILE A 124 4.02 -10.56 2.04
N MET A 125 4.70 -10.26 0.94
CA MET A 125 4.72 -8.91 0.37
C MET A 125 3.32 -8.47 -0.05
N ASP A 126 2.56 -9.35 -0.72
CA ASP A 126 1.18 -9.12 -1.14
C ASP A 126 0.24 -8.91 0.06
N LYS A 127 0.40 -9.72 1.10
CA LYS A 127 -0.41 -9.59 2.32
C LYS A 127 -0.13 -8.28 3.05
N MET A 128 1.14 -7.88 3.10
CA MET A 128 1.53 -6.69 3.83
C MET A 128 1.13 -5.40 3.13
N ILE A 129 1.12 -5.33 1.79
CA ILE A 129 0.61 -4.13 1.11
C ILE A 129 -0.88 -3.93 1.41
N TYR A 130 -1.68 -4.98 1.42
CA TYR A 130 -3.10 -4.92 1.76
C TYR A 130 -3.32 -4.46 3.21
N VAL A 131 -2.46 -4.88 4.14
CA VAL A 131 -2.49 -4.44 5.55
C VAL A 131 -2.07 -2.97 5.68
N PHE A 132 -0.96 -2.60 5.04
CA PHE A 132 -0.37 -1.28 5.20
C PHE A 132 -1.14 -0.18 4.50
N ASP A 133 -1.76 -0.44 3.38
CA ASP A 133 -2.56 0.53 2.65
C ASP A 133 -3.66 1.11 3.55
N GLU A 134 -4.58 0.30 4.02
CA GLU A 134 -5.70 0.74 4.85
C GLU A 134 -5.26 1.32 6.21
N LEU A 135 -4.30 0.65 6.88
CA LEU A 135 -3.83 1.10 8.20
C LEU A 135 -2.99 2.38 8.13
N SER A 136 -2.17 2.57 7.11
CA SER A 136 -1.39 3.80 6.92
C SER A 136 -2.31 5.00 6.74
N GLY A 137 -3.33 4.88 5.92
CA GLY A 137 -4.34 5.93 5.74
C GLY A 137 -5.08 6.27 7.04
N PHE A 138 -5.45 5.24 7.81
CA PHE A 138 -6.12 5.40 9.10
C PHE A 138 -5.24 6.09 10.16
N ILE A 139 -3.98 5.68 10.26
CA ILE A 139 -3.00 6.24 11.19
C ILE A 139 -2.67 7.68 10.79
N HIS A 140 -2.51 7.97 9.49
CA HIS A 140 -2.31 9.33 9.00
C HIS A 140 -3.50 10.24 9.34
N ALA A 141 -4.74 9.80 9.11
CA ALA A 141 -5.94 10.53 9.52
C ALA A 141 -5.96 10.81 11.03
N SER A 142 -5.46 9.85 11.83
CA SER A 142 -5.31 10.04 13.28
C SER A 142 -4.26 11.08 13.64
N ALA A 143 -3.17 11.18 12.88
CA ALA A 143 -2.14 12.20 13.05
C ALA A 143 -2.68 13.60 12.69
N LEU A 144 -3.45 13.72 11.62
CA LEU A 144 -3.96 15.01 11.13
C LEU A 144 -4.82 15.77 12.14
N ILE A 145 -5.56 15.08 13.02
CA ILE A 145 -6.39 15.70 14.05
C ILE A 145 -5.64 16.05 15.34
N ARG A 146 -4.33 15.75 15.41
CA ARG A 146 -3.49 16.03 16.59
C ARG A 146 -2.63 17.26 16.35
N PRO A 147 -2.50 18.18 17.33
CA PRO A 147 -1.56 19.30 17.21
C PRO A 147 -0.11 18.86 17.00
N THR A 148 0.27 17.75 17.65
CA THR A 148 1.62 17.18 17.61
C THR A 148 1.82 16.13 16.52
N ARG A 149 0.82 15.93 15.64
CA ARG A 149 0.86 14.93 14.57
C ARG A 149 1.19 13.52 15.11
N TYR A 150 2.28 12.94 14.71
CA TYR A 150 2.73 11.62 15.14
C TYR A 150 3.38 11.61 16.54
N GLU A 151 3.88 12.76 17.01
CA GLU A 151 4.55 12.83 18.31
C GLU A 151 3.60 12.44 19.46
N GLY A 152 4.02 11.47 20.28
CA GLY A 152 3.20 10.90 21.36
C GLY A 152 1.95 10.16 20.88
N MET A 153 1.92 9.72 19.61
CA MET A 153 0.91 8.79 19.14
C MET A 153 1.21 7.40 19.67
N ASP A 154 0.18 6.68 20.13
CA ASP A 154 0.32 5.35 20.68
C ASP A 154 -0.70 4.36 20.09
N VAL A 155 -0.38 3.09 20.19
CA VAL A 155 -1.21 1.96 19.74
C VAL A 155 -2.60 2.01 20.37
N LYS A 156 -2.68 2.29 21.66
CA LYS A 156 -3.96 2.30 22.40
C LYS A 156 -4.93 3.35 21.85
N GLY A 157 -4.41 4.51 21.49
CA GLY A 157 -5.20 5.59 20.86
C GLY A 157 -5.72 5.20 19.49
N ILE A 158 -4.90 4.53 18.67
CA ILE A 158 -5.30 4.01 17.36
C ILE A 158 -6.35 2.91 17.50
N MET A 159 -6.13 1.92 18.37
CA MET A 159 -7.08 0.84 18.64
C MET A 159 -8.44 1.35 19.12
N LYS A 160 -8.46 2.42 19.92
CA LYS A 160 -9.71 3.09 20.34
C LYS A 160 -10.43 3.72 19.14
N LYS A 161 -9.70 4.40 18.26
CA LYS A 161 -10.28 5.04 17.07
C LYS A 161 -10.79 4.02 16.05
N LEU A 162 -10.14 2.86 15.89
CA LEU A 162 -10.63 1.77 15.05
C LEU A 162 -12.03 1.29 15.46
N LYS A 163 -12.35 1.35 16.75
CA LYS A 163 -13.67 1.02 17.31
C LYS A 163 -14.71 2.15 17.17
N THR A 164 -14.33 3.30 16.58
CA THR A 164 -15.20 4.47 16.42
C THR A 164 -15.59 4.60 14.94
N PRO A 165 -16.80 4.16 14.53
CA PRO A 165 -17.18 4.11 13.10
C PRO A 165 -17.19 5.47 12.39
N SER A 166 -17.48 6.55 13.12
CA SER A 166 -17.51 7.91 12.56
C SER A 166 -16.13 8.51 12.29
N PHE A 167 -15.08 7.96 12.88
CA PHE A 167 -13.70 8.43 12.63
C PHE A 167 -13.14 7.80 11.36
N ALA A 168 -12.63 8.60 10.44
CA ALA A 168 -12.10 8.15 9.14
C ALA A 168 -13.03 7.11 8.49
N ALA A 169 -14.31 7.47 8.32
CA ALA A 169 -15.37 6.54 7.89
C ALA A 169 -15.17 5.99 6.46
N GLN A 170 -14.33 6.64 5.67
CA GLN A 170 -13.94 6.19 4.33
C GLN A 170 -12.93 5.02 4.35
N VAL A 171 -12.22 4.79 5.46
CA VAL A 171 -11.31 3.65 5.61
C VAL A 171 -12.10 2.42 6.02
N SER A 172 -11.99 1.35 5.26
CA SER A 172 -12.74 0.13 5.47
C SER A 172 -12.22 -0.69 6.66
N ARG A 173 -13.01 -0.81 7.74
CA ARG A 173 -12.67 -1.69 8.87
C ARG A 173 -12.78 -3.16 8.52
N ASP A 174 -13.65 -3.49 7.59
CA ASP A 174 -13.81 -4.86 7.10
C ASP A 174 -12.58 -5.30 6.30
N ASP A 175 -11.99 -4.39 5.52
CA ASP A 175 -10.75 -4.68 4.78
C ASP A 175 -9.55 -4.76 5.72
N ILE A 176 -9.46 -3.88 6.73
CA ILE A 176 -8.45 -4.02 7.79
C ILE A 176 -8.57 -5.38 8.49
N THR A 177 -9.79 -5.79 8.84
CA THR A 177 -10.02 -7.07 9.53
C THR A 177 -9.66 -8.25 8.66
N ASP A 178 -10.02 -8.22 7.39
CA ASP A 178 -9.68 -9.26 6.41
C ASP A 178 -8.16 -9.32 6.18
N ALA A 179 -7.51 -8.17 5.95
CA ALA A 179 -6.08 -8.08 5.72
C ALA A 179 -5.27 -8.63 6.90
N VAL A 180 -5.60 -8.19 8.12
CA VAL A 180 -4.93 -8.65 9.36
C VAL A 180 -5.20 -10.14 9.63
N GLY A 181 -6.38 -10.64 9.25
CA GLY A 181 -6.70 -12.08 9.37
C GLY A 181 -5.84 -13.00 8.47
N ARG A 182 -5.11 -12.44 7.49
CA ARG A 182 -4.28 -13.19 6.54
C ARG A 182 -2.81 -13.32 6.95
N ILE A 183 -2.42 -12.66 8.04
CA ILE A 183 -1.05 -12.62 8.57
C ILE A 183 -0.98 -13.12 9.99
N GLU A 184 0.23 -13.49 10.44
CA GLU A 184 0.46 -14.06 11.79
C GLU A 184 0.97 -13.01 12.80
N TYR A 185 0.98 -11.73 12.42
CA TYR A 185 1.46 -10.63 13.28
C TYR A 185 0.32 -10.00 14.07
N PRO A 186 0.50 -9.68 15.37
CA PRO A 186 -0.49 -8.94 16.15
C PRO A 186 -0.76 -7.54 15.57
N LEU A 187 -2.03 -7.15 15.52
CA LEU A 187 -2.43 -5.83 15.02
C LEU A 187 -1.73 -4.68 15.75
N GLU A 188 -1.52 -4.82 17.04
CA GLU A 188 -0.83 -3.82 17.87
C GLU A 188 0.63 -3.62 17.43
N GLU A 189 1.32 -4.69 17.07
CA GLU A 189 2.69 -4.63 16.57
C GLU A 189 2.75 -3.92 15.22
N ILE A 190 1.81 -4.24 14.32
CA ILE A 190 1.71 -3.59 13.02
C ILE A 190 1.43 -2.09 13.16
N ILE A 191 0.49 -1.71 14.01
CA ILE A 191 0.17 -0.30 14.27
C ILE A 191 1.40 0.44 14.79
N GLN A 192 2.13 -0.15 15.75
CA GLN A 192 3.34 0.48 16.28
C GLN A 192 4.39 0.64 15.19
N PHE A 193 4.61 -0.39 14.37
CA PHE A 193 5.54 -0.35 13.26
C PHE A 193 5.21 0.76 12.26
N ILE A 194 3.94 0.88 11.88
CA ILE A 194 3.50 1.95 10.96
C ILE A 194 3.74 3.33 11.59
N ILE A 195 3.40 3.54 12.86
CA ILE A 195 3.63 4.82 13.55
C ILE A 195 5.12 5.21 13.50
N ASP A 196 6.00 4.24 13.76
CA ASP A 196 7.44 4.48 13.86
C ASP A 196 8.09 4.83 12.53
N HIS A 197 7.63 4.24 11.42
CA HIS A 197 8.22 4.46 10.10
C HIS A 197 7.49 5.52 9.27
N GLN A 198 6.17 5.61 9.39
CA GLN A 198 5.38 6.57 8.63
C GLN A 198 5.63 8.03 9.04
N LYS A 199 5.98 8.29 10.30
CA LYS A 199 6.30 9.64 10.81
C LYS A 199 7.50 10.29 10.12
N GLU A 200 8.40 9.49 9.57
CA GLU A 200 9.60 9.97 8.87
C GLU A 200 9.27 10.51 7.46
N VAL A 201 8.08 10.20 6.94
CA VAL A 201 7.61 10.61 5.61
C VAL A 201 6.54 11.69 5.77
N GLN A 202 6.90 12.95 5.46
CA GLN A 202 6.02 14.12 5.56
C GLN A 202 5.92 14.89 4.24
#